data_7ad84a6edc96bf15bea0bcbb5d2b9fcc
#
_entry.id   7ad84a6edc96bf15bea0bcbb5d2b9fcc
#
_cell.length_a   1.000
_cell.length_b   1.000
_cell.length_c   1.000
_cell.angle_alpha   90.00
_cell.angle_beta   90.00
_cell.angle_gamma   90.00
#
_symmetry.space_group_name_H-M   'P 1'
#
loop_
_entity.id
_entity.type
_entity.pdbx_description
1 polymer ?
#
loop_
_entity_poly.entity_id
_entity_poly.type
_entity_poly.pdbx_seq_one_letter_code
_entity_poly.pdbx_strand_id
1 'polypeptide(L)'
;MVRLNHSAIVYTPQVMLNGKDFRAWGSDSFSRAVGEINRQPAHAWITLTLSPSDSNELQVTANARARSGVALYVALYENNLQSKIKAGENQGRQLHHDSVVREWYGPLSMDRDGRVTWQLSVRLSPEWVAAKMGLVAFAQDPTTGEILQAIRLPWCAG
;
A
#
# COMPACT_ATOMS: atom_id res chain seq x y z
N MET A 1 4.20 11.82 -2.80
CA MET A 1 4.51 11.15 -4.10
C MET A 1 4.66 12.12 -5.28
N VAL A 2 3.76 13.05 -5.50
CA VAL A 2 3.86 14.02 -6.62
C VAL A 2 5.20 14.78 -6.65
N ARG A 3 5.76 15.13 -5.48
CA ARG A 3 7.06 15.85 -5.40
C ARG A 3 8.27 15.01 -5.83
N LEU A 4 8.20 13.69 -5.75
CA LEU A 4 9.32 12.78 -6.10
C LEU A 4 9.42 12.55 -7.61
N ASN A 5 8.34 12.73 -8.36
CA ASN A 5 8.30 12.45 -9.80
C ASN A 5 8.64 13.66 -10.67
N HIS A 6 8.94 14.83 -10.09
CA HIS A 6 9.14 16.10 -10.82
C HIS A 6 8.02 16.39 -11.83
N SER A 7 6.87 15.73 -11.70
CA SER A 7 5.72 15.95 -12.58
C SER A 7 4.93 17.16 -12.10
N ALA A 8 4.85 18.17 -12.92
CA ALA A 8 4.00 19.34 -12.68
C ALA A 8 2.51 19.04 -12.92
N ILE A 9 2.19 17.86 -13.45
CA ILE A 9 0.83 17.50 -13.88
C ILE A 9 0.36 16.30 -13.04
N VAL A 10 -0.74 16.51 -12.33
CA VAL A 10 -1.51 15.45 -11.68
C VAL A 10 -2.70 15.14 -12.59
N TYR A 11 -2.88 13.87 -12.92
CA TYR A 11 -3.98 13.40 -13.76
C TYR A 11 -4.59 12.12 -13.17
N THR A 12 -5.81 11.81 -13.56
CA THR A 12 -6.56 10.64 -13.09
C THR A 12 -7.04 9.83 -14.30
N PRO A 13 -6.85 8.51 -14.31
CA PRO A 13 -6.16 7.69 -13.31
C PRO A 13 -4.63 7.77 -13.44
N GLN A 14 -3.92 7.92 -12.32
CA GLN A 14 -2.46 7.85 -12.29
C GLN A 14 -2.02 6.52 -11.66
N VAL A 15 -1.19 5.76 -12.38
CA VAL A 15 -0.63 4.50 -11.92
C VAL A 15 0.86 4.68 -11.65
N MET A 16 1.26 4.29 -10.44
CA MET A 16 2.66 4.30 -10.01
C MET A 16 3.20 2.87 -10.01
N LEU A 17 4.34 2.66 -10.64
CA LEU A 17 5.06 1.39 -10.61
C LEU A 17 6.48 1.62 -10.10
N ASN A 18 6.84 0.92 -9.04
CA ASN A 18 8.13 1.08 -8.35
C ASN A 18 8.48 2.55 -8.04
N GLY A 19 7.47 3.31 -7.57
CA GLY A 19 7.62 4.71 -7.21
C GLY A 19 7.65 5.70 -8.37
N LYS A 20 7.52 5.25 -9.63
CA LYS A 20 7.53 6.08 -10.84
C LYS A 20 6.18 6.07 -11.54
N ASP A 21 5.83 7.18 -12.20
CA ASP A 21 4.63 7.27 -13.03
C ASP A 21 4.72 6.31 -14.22
N PHE A 22 3.72 5.44 -14.37
CA PHE A 22 3.66 4.42 -15.41
C PHE A 22 2.44 4.61 -16.30
N ARG A 23 2.59 5.34 -17.38
CA ARG A 23 1.49 5.75 -18.27
C ARG A 23 0.91 4.61 -19.11
N ALA A 24 1.72 3.59 -19.42
CA ALA A 24 1.32 2.45 -20.25
C ALA A 24 0.65 1.31 -19.46
N TRP A 25 -0.01 1.63 -18.34
CA TRP A 25 -0.60 0.66 -17.41
C TRP A 25 -1.73 -0.20 -18.03
N GLY A 26 -2.41 0.29 -19.06
CA GLY A 26 -3.47 -0.43 -19.78
C GLY A 26 -2.97 -1.40 -20.86
N SER A 27 -1.67 -1.70 -20.92
CA SER A 27 -1.07 -2.53 -21.95
C SER A 27 -0.25 -3.69 -21.34
N ASP A 28 0.15 -4.66 -22.16
CA ASP A 28 0.99 -5.80 -21.76
C ASP A 28 2.35 -5.38 -21.19
N SER A 29 2.77 -4.13 -21.46
CA SER A 29 4.00 -3.59 -20.91
C SER A 29 3.96 -3.46 -19.38
N PHE A 30 2.78 -3.25 -18.79
CA PHE A 30 2.61 -3.20 -17.34
C PHE A 30 2.93 -4.55 -16.69
N SER A 31 2.28 -5.63 -17.16
CA SER A 31 2.52 -6.98 -16.64
C SER A 31 3.98 -7.42 -16.80
N ARG A 32 4.61 -7.05 -17.92
CA ARG A 32 6.03 -7.33 -18.19
C ARG A 32 6.92 -6.57 -17.20
N ALA A 33 6.68 -5.28 -17.00
CA ALA A 33 7.45 -4.46 -16.07
C ALA A 33 7.31 -4.93 -14.62
N VAL A 34 6.09 -5.32 -14.19
CA VAL A 34 5.87 -5.96 -12.88
C VAL A 34 6.67 -7.26 -12.76
N GLY A 35 6.66 -8.10 -13.81
CA GLY A 35 7.44 -9.33 -13.83
C GLY A 35 8.96 -9.10 -13.74
N GLU A 36 9.49 -8.07 -14.37
CA GLU A 36 10.90 -7.68 -14.28
C GLU A 36 11.27 -7.20 -12.87
N ILE A 37 10.44 -6.37 -12.25
CA ILE A 37 10.66 -5.91 -10.88
C ILE A 37 10.66 -7.09 -9.91
N ASN A 38 9.72 -8.01 -10.04
CA ASN A 38 9.59 -9.16 -9.14
C ASN A 38 10.72 -10.19 -9.27
N ARG A 39 11.53 -10.13 -10.35
CA ARG A 39 12.73 -10.97 -10.50
C ARG A 39 13.96 -10.38 -9.82
N GLN A 40 13.92 -9.11 -9.46
CA GLN A 40 15.03 -8.45 -8.77
C GLN A 40 15.08 -8.90 -7.31
N PRO A 41 16.27 -9.05 -6.71
CA PRO A 41 16.38 -9.32 -5.31
C PRO A 41 15.83 -8.15 -4.48
N ALA A 42 15.19 -8.47 -3.39
CA ALA A 42 14.71 -7.46 -2.46
C ALA A 42 15.90 -6.76 -1.76
N HIS A 43 15.82 -5.43 -1.66
CA HIS A 43 16.83 -4.61 -0.97
C HIS A 43 16.39 -4.14 0.42
N ALA A 44 15.27 -4.67 0.90
CA ALA A 44 14.78 -4.51 2.26
C ALA A 44 14.12 -5.80 2.72
N TRP A 45 14.01 -5.97 4.04
CA TRP A 45 13.28 -7.06 4.65
C TRP A 45 12.11 -6.48 5.45
N ILE A 46 10.92 -7.05 5.31
CA ILE A 46 9.70 -6.60 5.98
C ILE A 46 8.96 -7.81 6.53
N THR A 47 8.44 -7.70 7.75
CA THR A 47 7.42 -8.62 8.28
C THR A 47 6.20 -7.85 8.72
N LEU A 48 5.04 -8.45 8.49
CA LEU A 48 3.75 -7.95 8.97
C LEU A 48 3.07 -9.02 9.81
N THR A 49 2.45 -8.57 10.89
CA THR A 49 1.52 -9.38 11.68
C THR A 49 0.23 -8.60 11.86
N LEU A 50 -0.88 -9.30 11.71
CA LEU A 50 -2.22 -8.78 11.89
C LEU A 50 -2.99 -9.80 12.73
N SER A 51 -3.48 -9.38 13.89
CA SER A 51 -4.26 -10.22 14.78
C SER A 51 -5.50 -9.48 15.29
N PRO A 52 -6.61 -10.17 15.53
CA PRO A 52 -7.74 -9.57 16.21
C PRO A 52 -7.32 -9.21 17.64
N SER A 53 -7.81 -8.11 18.13
CA SER A 53 -7.84 -7.76 19.54
C SER A 53 -9.29 -7.77 20.02
N ASP A 54 -9.50 -7.63 21.33
CA ASP A 54 -10.86 -7.57 21.87
C ASP A 54 -11.64 -6.42 21.23
N SER A 55 -12.88 -6.68 20.91
CA SER A 55 -13.90 -5.72 20.50
C SER A 55 -13.53 -4.72 19.38
N ASN A 56 -13.53 -5.20 18.14
CA ASN A 56 -13.48 -4.35 16.95
C ASN A 56 -12.15 -3.59 16.73
N GLU A 57 -11.05 -4.14 17.26
CA GLU A 57 -9.70 -3.63 17.05
C GLU A 57 -8.79 -4.67 16.40
N LEU A 58 -7.87 -4.19 15.56
CA LEU A 58 -6.82 -4.99 14.95
C LEU A 58 -5.47 -4.57 15.53
N GLN A 59 -4.71 -5.52 16.02
CA GLN A 59 -3.31 -5.31 16.37
C GLN A 59 -2.46 -5.48 15.13
N VAL A 60 -1.76 -4.43 14.76
CA VAL A 60 -0.84 -4.41 13.62
C VAL A 60 0.58 -4.29 14.14
N THR A 61 1.45 -5.19 13.68
CA THR A 61 2.90 -5.05 13.89
C THR A 61 3.59 -5.09 12.54
N ALA A 62 4.45 -4.12 12.29
CA ALA A 62 5.31 -4.07 11.12
C ALA A 62 6.77 -3.92 11.57
N ASN A 63 7.64 -4.84 11.11
CA ASN A 63 9.08 -4.73 11.30
C ASN A 63 9.72 -4.62 9.93
N ALA A 64 10.74 -3.78 9.82
CA ALA A 64 11.54 -3.71 8.60
C ALA A 64 13.02 -3.52 8.90
N ARG A 65 13.84 -3.95 7.94
CA ARG A 65 15.27 -3.70 7.90
C ARG A 65 15.66 -3.27 6.50
N ALA A 66 16.35 -2.16 6.40
CA ALA A 66 16.86 -1.60 5.15
C ALA A 66 18.09 -0.73 5.41
N ARG A 67 18.73 -0.23 4.36
CA ARG A 67 19.78 0.78 4.48
C ARG A 67 19.26 2.06 5.14
N SER A 68 20.15 2.84 5.72
CA SER A 68 19.82 4.15 6.27
C SER A 68 19.17 5.07 5.23
N GLY A 69 18.26 5.94 5.67
CA GLY A 69 17.51 6.86 4.80
C GLY A 69 16.25 6.29 4.16
N VAL A 70 16.05 4.98 4.21
CA VAL A 70 14.80 4.34 3.75
C VAL A 70 13.70 4.54 4.79
N ALA A 71 12.46 4.68 4.32
CA ALA A 71 11.29 4.76 5.19
C ALA A 71 10.34 3.58 4.92
N LEU A 72 9.72 3.09 6.00
CA LEU A 72 8.64 2.12 5.93
C LEU A 72 7.30 2.84 5.86
N TYR A 73 6.42 2.36 5.01
CA TYR A 73 5.02 2.76 4.92
C TYR A 73 4.14 1.53 5.13
N VAL A 74 3.03 1.72 5.82
CA VAL A 74 2.02 0.68 6.06
C VAL A 74 0.66 1.24 5.68
N ALA A 75 -0.14 0.45 5.00
CA ALA A 75 -1.53 0.82 4.69
C ALA A 75 -2.47 -0.33 5.02
N LEU A 76 -3.60 0.02 5.62
CA LEU A 76 -4.75 -0.85 5.76
C LEU A 76 -5.65 -0.64 4.55
N TYR A 77 -6.03 -1.72 3.89
CA TYR A 77 -6.89 -1.66 2.70
C TYR A 77 -8.12 -2.56 2.86
N GLU A 78 -9.15 -2.28 2.06
CA GLU A 78 -10.36 -3.10 1.97
C GLU A 78 -10.67 -3.44 0.52
N ASN A 79 -11.15 -4.66 0.29
CA ASN A 79 -11.53 -5.18 -1.01
C ASN A 79 -13.05 -5.26 -1.16
N ASN A 80 -13.48 -5.51 -2.39
CA ASN A 80 -14.87 -5.76 -2.75
C ASN A 80 -15.82 -4.63 -2.29
N LEU A 81 -15.38 -3.40 -2.49
CA LEU A 81 -16.20 -2.23 -2.26
C LEU A 81 -17.04 -1.92 -3.50
N GLN A 82 -18.21 -1.35 -3.29
CA GLN A 82 -19.11 -0.97 -4.36
C GLN A 82 -19.52 0.50 -4.20
N SER A 83 -19.51 1.22 -5.30
CA SER A 83 -20.06 2.56 -5.37
C SER A 83 -21.06 2.70 -6.49
N LYS A 84 -22.21 3.34 -6.21
CA LYS A 84 -23.20 3.73 -7.22
C LYS A 84 -22.91 5.18 -7.64
N ILE A 85 -22.68 5.38 -8.91
CA ILE A 85 -22.42 6.72 -9.46
C ILE A 85 -23.73 7.48 -9.58
N LYS A 86 -23.84 8.60 -8.85
CA LYS A 86 -25.06 9.40 -8.79
C LYS A 86 -25.15 10.49 -9.84
N ALA A 87 -24.04 10.88 -10.47
CA ALA A 87 -23.98 11.98 -11.43
C ALA A 87 -22.79 11.83 -12.39
N GLY A 88 -22.78 12.58 -13.50
CA GLY A 88 -21.74 12.60 -14.53
C GLY A 88 -21.91 11.51 -15.59
N GLU A 89 -20.90 11.35 -16.46
CA GLU A 89 -20.94 10.44 -17.62
C GLU A 89 -21.18 8.96 -17.25
N ASN A 90 -20.84 8.57 -16.02
CA ASN A 90 -21.03 7.22 -15.52
C ASN A 90 -22.26 7.07 -14.62
N GLN A 91 -23.18 8.04 -14.63
CA GLN A 91 -24.39 7.99 -13.79
C GLN A 91 -25.16 6.67 -13.97
N GLY A 92 -25.61 6.09 -12.86
CA GLY A 92 -26.35 4.83 -12.83
C GLY A 92 -25.47 3.59 -12.84
N ARG A 93 -24.15 3.70 -13.10
CA ARG A 93 -23.23 2.57 -13.04
C ARG A 93 -22.88 2.21 -11.60
N GLN A 94 -22.65 0.91 -11.39
CA GLN A 94 -22.08 0.38 -10.16
C GLN A 94 -20.63 0.01 -10.43
N LEU A 95 -19.72 0.59 -9.66
CA LEU A 95 -18.29 0.31 -9.74
C LEU A 95 -17.88 -0.59 -8.60
N HIS A 96 -17.00 -1.54 -8.90
CA HIS A 96 -16.32 -2.39 -7.92
C HIS A 96 -14.90 -1.90 -7.71
N HIS A 97 -14.46 -1.89 -6.46
CA HIS A 97 -13.14 -1.41 -6.07
C HIS A 97 -12.46 -2.43 -5.16
N ASP A 98 -11.23 -2.77 -5.50
CA ASP A 98 -10.35 -3.59 -4.67
C ASP A 98 -9.16 -2.78 -4.19
N SER A 99 -8.59 -3.21 -3.07
CA SER A 99 -7.40 -2.61 -2.45
C SER A 99 -7.54 -1.11 -2.16
N VAL A 100 -8.75 -0.69 -1.73
CA VAL A 100 -9.00 0.70 -1.35
C VAL A 100 -8.36 0.98 0.00
N VAL A 101 -7.44 1.92 0.03
CA VAL A 101 -6.75 2.32 1.27
C VAL A 101 -7.74 2.97 2.22
N ARG A 102 -7.79 2.45 3.45
CA ARG A 102 -8.60 2.96 4.55
C ARG A 102 -7.76 3.80 5.52
N GLU A 103 -6.56 3.32 5.82
CA GLU A 103 -5.62 4.00 6.69
C GLU A 103 -4.21 3.95 6.10
N TRP A 104 -3.43 4.98 6.37
CA TRP A 104 -2.08 5.14 5.87
C TRP A 104 -1.14 5.62 6.98
N TYR A 105 -0.04 4.91 7.17
CA TYR A 105 0.96 5.18 8.19
C TYR A 105 2.34 5.32 7.56
N GLY A 106 3.08 6.32 8.02
CA GLY A 106 4.42 6.62 7.53
C GLY A 106 4.54 8.06 6.99
N PRO A 107 5.78 8.48 6.69
CA PRO A 107 7.03 7.69 6.72
C PRO A 107 7.46 7.28 8.13
N LEU A 108 7.77 5.99 8.33
CA LEU A 108 8.37 5.47 9.55
C LEU A 108 9.87 5.32 9.29
N SER A 109 10.67 6.12 9.97
CA SER A 109 12.10 6.16 9.75
C SER A 109 12.81 4.94 10.33
N MET A 110 13.82 4.44 9.63
CA MET A 110 14.75 3.45 10.17
C MET A 110 15.61 4.10 11.29
N ASP A 111 15.95 3.31 12.28
CA ASP A 111 16.94 3.69 13.29
C ASP A 111 18.38 3.68 12.72
N ARG A 112 19.38 3.90 13.61
CA ARG A 112 20.79 3.92 13.22
C ARG A 112 21.31 2.57 12.71
N ASP A 113 20.65 1.48 13.11
CA ASP A 113 20.99 0.11 12.71
C ASP A 113 20.19 -0.34 11.46
N GLY A 114 19.47 0.57 10.84
CA GLY A 114 18.64 0.30 9.68
C GLY A 114 17.41 -0.53 9.98
N ARG A 115 16.83 -0.40 11.16
CA ARG A 115 15.65 -1.16 11.61
C ARG A 115 14.52 -0.24 12.00
N VAL A 116 13.30 -0.72 11.87
CA VAL A 116 12.10 -0.12 12.44
C VAL A 116 11.16 -1.19 12.94
N THR A 117 10.60 -0.98 14.13
CA THR A 117 9.47 -1.75 14.67
C THR A 117 8.35 -0.77 14.93
N TRP A 118 7.20 -1.05 14.36
CA TRP A 118 6.02 -0.22 14.51
C TRP A 118 4.83 -1.09 14.89
N GLN A 119 4.07 -0.65 15.89
CA GLN A 119 2.90 -1.33 16.42
C GLN A 119 1.76 -0.34 16.57
N LEU A 120 0.57 -0.78 16.22
CA LEU A 120 -0.63 0.03 16.37
C LEU A 120 -1.85 -0.85 16.61
N SER A 121 -2.72 -0.40 17.50
CA SER A 121 -4.09 -0.88 17.62
C SER A 121 -4.99 -0.02 16.74
N VAL A 122 -5.57 -0.61 15.71
CA VAL A 122 -6.46 0.07 14.77
C VAL A 122 -7.89 -0.28 15.12
N ARG A 123 -8.67 0.73 15.54
CA ARG A 123 -10.12 0.55 15.72
C ARG A 123 -10.80 0.55 14.35
N LEU A 124 -11.53 -0.53 14.07
CA LEU A 124 -12.29 -0.64 12.83
C LEU A 124 -13.50 0.29 12.85
N SER A 125 -13.68 1.05 11.77
CA SER A 125 -14.93 1.77 11.56
C SER A 125 -16.10 0.76 11.42
N PRO A 126 -17.30 1.07 11.94
CA PRO A 126 -18.47 0.21 11.77
C PRO A 126 -18.83 -0.10 10.32
N GLU A 127 -18.37 0.73 9.39
CA GLU A 127 -18.61 0.56 7.94
C GLU A 127 -17.62 -0.41 7.28
N TRP A 128 -16.55 -0.80 7.97
CA TRP A 128 -15.50 -1.65 7.41
C TRP A 128 -15.80 -3.13 7.68
N VAL A 129 -15.55 -3.96 6.69
CA VAL A 129 -15.76 -5.40 6.81
C VAL A 129 -14.40 -6.07 7.02
N ALA A 130 -14.10 -6.47 8.26
CA ALA A 130 -12.80 -7.04 8.65
C ALA A 130 -12.35 -8.18 7.70
N ALA A 131 -13.24 -9.10 7.35
CA ALA A 131 -12.94 -10.21 6.44
C ALA A 131 -12.50 -9.79 5.02
N LYS A 132 -12.72 -8.52 4.64
CA LYS A 132 -12.31 -7.96 3.35
C LYS A 132 -11.04 -7.12 3.45
N MET A 133 -10.50 -6.98 4.63
CA MET A 133 -9.34 -6.11 4.88
C MET A 133 -8.02 -6.85 4.70
N GLY A 134 -6.96 -6.08 4.67
CA GLY A 134 -5.60 -6.57 4.70
C GLY A 134 -4.62 -5.42 4.89
N LEU A 135 -3.36 -5.79 5.06
CA LEU A 135 -2.25 -4.86 5.17
C LEU A 135 -1.38 -4.92 3.93
N VAL A 136 -0.82 -3.81 3.58
CA VAL A 136 0.34 -3.73 2.70
C VAL A 136 1.41 -2.89 3.39
N ALA A 137 2.66 -3.31 3.29
CA ALA A 137 3.79 -2.50 3.71
C ALA A 137 4.83 -2.47 2.61
N PHE A 138 5.52 -1.34 2.50
CA PHE A 138 6.64 -1.20 1.58
C PHE A 138 7.73 -0.30 2.15
N ALA A 139 8.97 -0.63 1.83
CA ALA A 139 10.14 0.15 2.14
C ALA A 139 10.49 1.00 0.93
N GLN A 140 10.56 2.32 1.09
CA GLN A 140 10.81 3.27 0.02
C GLN A 140 12.00 4.17 0.33
N ASP A 141 12.83 4.41 -0.65
CA ASP A 141 13.79 5.50 -0.63
C ASP A 141 13.05 6.83 -0.89
N PRO A 142 12.96 7.73 0.09
CA PRO A 142 12.24 8.99 -0.07
C PRO A 142 12.91 9.96 -1.05
N THR A 143 14.19 9.75 -1.37
CA THR A 143 14.95 10.61 -2.29
C THR A 143 14.69 10.24 -3.75
N THR A 144 14.69 8.94 -4.06
CA THR A 144 14.52 8.43 -5.43
C THR A 144 13.09 7.99 -5.74
N GLY A 145 12.30 7.71 -4.69
CA GLY A 145 10.97 7.11 -4.81
C GLY A 145 10.98 5.60 -5.02
N GLU A 146 12.16 4.97 -5.16
CA GLU A 146 12.30 3.54 -5.41
C GLU A 146 11.71 2.71 -4.27
N ILE A 147 10.96 1.66 -4.63
CA ILE A 147 10.44 0.66 -3.69
C ILE A 147 11.44 -0.49 -3.60
N LEU A 148 12.03 -0.67 -2.42
CA LEU A 148 13.05 -1.69 -2.17
C LEU A 148 12.46 -3.07 -1.88
N GLN A 149 11.27 -3.09 -1.31
CA GLN A 149 10.46 -4.28 -1.01
C GLN A 149 9.03 -3.86 -0.75
N ALA A 150 8.08 -4.71 -1.11
CA ALA A 150 6.68 -4.58 -0.75
C ALA A 150 6.12 -5.96 -0.39
N ILE A 151 5.31 -6.02 0.65
CA ILE A 151 4.61 -7.25 1.05
C ILE A 151 3.14 -6.95 1.33
N ARG A 152 2.30 -7.96 1.13
CA ARG A 152 0.87 -7.91 1.38
C ARG A 152 0.48 -9.04 2.33
N LEU A 153 -0.34 -8.72 3.31
CA LEU A 153 -0.93 -9.67 4.25
C LEU A 153 -2.47 -9.50 4.20
N PRO A 154 -3.20 -10.40 3.51
CA PRO A 154 -4.66 -10.38 3.56
C PRO A 154 -5.15 -10.81 4.94
N TRP A 155 -6.31 -10.33 5.35
CA TRP A 155 -6.98 -10.84 6.53
C TRP A 155 -7.45 -12.27 6.26
N CYS A 156 -6.97 -13.20 7.05
CA CYS A 156 -7.50 -14.56 7.11
C CYS A 156 -8.30 -14.67 8.40
N ALA A 157 -9.64 -14.68 8.31
CA ALA A 157 -10.46 -15.09 9.43
C ALA A 157 -10.13 -16.57 9.70
N GLY A 158 -9.49 -16.84 10.84
CA GLY A 158 -9.29 -18.19 11.35
C GLY A 158 -10.62 -18.84 11.72
#